data_d2c1a650271487cb01ec55741c94980f
#
_entry.id   d2c1a650271487cb01ec55741c94980f
#
_cell.length_a   1.000
_cell.length_b   1.000
_cell.length_c   1.000
_cell.angle_alpha   90.00
_cell.angle_beta   90.00
_cell.angle_gamma   90.00
#
_symmetry.space_group_name_H-M   'P 1'
#
loop_
_entity.id
_entity.type
_entity.pdbx_description
1 polymer ?
#
loop_
_entity_poly.entity_id
_entity_poly.type
_entity_poly.pdbx_seq_one_letter_code
_entity_poly.pdbx_strand_id
1 'polypeptide(L)'
;MRVPTYESLQVMPSAQSAPRFDAPATPDIAGRQAQEQGQAMMRAGEVAGRIAVDMQQEANQLRVIKASNEAKEQMFNLLYDKDVGAFNQKGWNALNRPSGKDLSVEYTDRFDEVTGQIADSLGNDAQRLAFRQHADSMRTQMFGETQRHLSSEYKTFRVSEYDGTVGTAKREISLVGASGNISQLPDGTTNLDNAIARITAATKEKARLLGLSQEQADVVARKEISDAHTLAIGGAIESGKTDYAVSYFEKYKNQMDADDILSVRGNITKEMDARVGTTAAGEVLRQ
;
A
#
# COMPACT_ATOMS: atom_id res chain seq x y z
N MET A 1 -0.14 33.56 -5.23
CA MET A 1 1.29 33.33 -5.57
C MET A 1 1.59 34.08 -6.85
N ARG A 2 2.49 35.05 -6.80
CA ARG A 2 2.92 35.81 -7.99
C ARG A 2 4.10 35.09 -8.63
N VAL A 3 3.98 34.77 -9.90
CA VAL A 3 5.05 34.20 -10.72
C VAL A 3 6.04 35.34 -11.04
N PRO A 4 7.35 35.18 -10.83
CA PRO A 4 8.31 36.19 -11.24
C PRO A 4 8.45 36.18 -12.76
N THR A 5 8.23 37.33 -13.38
CA THR A 5 8.49 37.60 -14.80
C THR A 5 9.99 37.86 -14.95
N TYR A 6 10.68 37.07 -15.77
CA TYR A 6 12.05 37.34 -16.16
C TYR A 6 12.04 38.47 -17.19
N GLU A 7 12.65 39.59 -16.86
CA GLU A 7 12.96 40.64 -17.80
C GLU A 7 14.09 40.18 -18.70
N SER A 8 13.84 40.20 -20.01
CA SER A 8 14.84 39.91 -21.05
C SER A 8 15.95 40.95 -20.98
N LEU A 9 17.18 40.48 -20.78
CA LEU A 9 18.39 41.30 -20.97
C LEU A 9 18.47 41.77 -22.42
N GLN A 10 18.13 43.04 -22.64
CA GLN A 10 18.44 43.71 -23.90
C GLN A 10 19.95 44.01 -23.94
N VAL A 11 20.67 43.21 -24.72
CA VAL A 11 22.05 43.51 -25.08
C VAL A 11 21.99 44.61 -26.19
N MET A 12 22.20 45.85 -25.80
CA MET A 12 22.43 46.89 -26.83
C MET A 12 23.82 46.76 -27.42
N PRO A 13 23.95 46.59 -28.74
CA PRO A 13 25.26 46.72 -29.39
C PRO A 13 25.75 48.14 -29.28
N SER A 14 26.82 48.38 -28.50
CA SER A 14 27.49 49.69 -28.53
C SER A 14 28.19 49.86 -29.88
N ALA A 15 27.68 50.82 -30.63
CA ALA A 15 28.36 51.27 -31.85
C ALA A 15 29.67 51.94 -31.45
N GLN A 16 30.78 51.25 -31.59
CA GLN A 16 32.10 51.88 -31.56
C GLN A 16 32.30 52.63 -32.88
N SER A 17 32.47 53.96 -32.72
CA SER A 17 32.82 54.85 -33.79
C SER A 17 34.13 54.41 -34.47
N ALA A 18 34.13 54.33 -35.80
CA ALA A 18 35.29 54.04 -36.60
C ALA A 18 36.44 55.06 -36.34
N PRO A 19 37.68 54.62 -36.16
CA PRO A 19 38.81 55.51 -36.03
C PRO A 19 39.13 56.17 -37.36
N ARG A 20 39.33 57.50 -37.29
CA ARG A 20 39.86 58.28 -38.42
C ARG A 20 41.34 57.90 -38.62
N PHE A 21 41.68 57.49 -39.85
CA PHE A 21 43.07 57.27 -40.26
C PHE A 21 43.71 58.53 -40.72
N ASP A 22 44.66 59.05 -39.98
CA ASP A 22 45.70 59.92 -40.44
C ASP A 22 46.99 59.07 -40.61
N ALA A 23 47.39 58.84 -41.82
CA ALA A 23 48.56 58.04 -42.10
C ALA A 23 49.83 58.90 -42.32
N PRO A 24 50.96 58.51 -41.67
CA PRO A 24 52.23 58.53 -42.41
C PRO A 24 52.72 57.08 -42.62
N ALA A 25 53.14 56.86 -43.89
CA ALA A 25 53.64 55.59 -44.33
C ALA A 25 54.96 55.23 -43.63
N THR A 26 54.97 54.17 -42.83
CA THR A 26 56.18 53.50 -42.39
C THR A 26 55.98 51.98 -42.52
N PRO A 27 57.04 51.18 -42.80
CA PRO A 27 56.94 49.72 -43.09
C PRO A 27 56.45 48.83 -41.96
N ASP A 28 56.16 49.42 -40.79
CA ASP A 28 55.75 48.70 -39.57
C ASP A 28 54.26 48.46 -39.46
N ILE A 29 53.47 49.00 -40.40
CA ILE A 29 51.98 48.91 -40.31
C ILE A 29 51.51 47.51 -40.70
N ALA A 30 52.20 46.82 -41.63
CA ALA A 30 51.81 45.46 -42.03
C ALA A 30 52.02 44.44 -40.91
N GLY A 31 53.06 44.59 -40.09
CA GLY A 31 53.32 43.75 -38.93
C GLY A 31 52.33 43.95 -37.82
N ARG A 32 51.96 45.20 -37.55
CA ARG A 32 50.92 45.52 -36.49
C ARG A 32 49.54 45.06 -36.91
N GLN A 33 49.15 45.24 -38.16
CA GLN A 33 47.87 44.74 -38.70
C GLN A 33 47.76 43.23 -38.65
N ALA A 34 48.82 42.50 -38.96
CA ALA A 34 48.89 41.04 -38.88
C ALA A 34 48.80 40.58 -37.43
N GLN A 35 49.43 41.30 -36.47
CA GLN A 35 49.38 41.02 -35.05
C GLN A 35 48.01 41.34 -34.45
N GLU A 36 47.35 42.44 -34.82
CA GLU A 36 46.01 42.78 -34.43
C GLU A 36 44.96 41.82 -34.98
N GLN A 37 45.09 41.40 -36.26
CA GLN A 37 44.27 40.35 -36.84
C GLN A 37 44.47 39.00 -36.17
N GLY A 38 45.70 38.66 -35.80
CA GLY A 38 46.01 37.45 -35.06
C GLY A 38 45.40 37.47 -33.66
N GLN A 39 45.47 38.59 -32.96
CA GLN A 39 44.83 38.76 -31.64
C GLN A 39 43.29 38.78 -31.71
N ALA A 40 42.72 39.39 -32.78
CA ALA A 40 41.27 39.37 -33.01
C ALA A 40 40.76 37.94 -33.31
N MET A 41 41.53 37.18 -34.12
CA MET A 41 41.22 35.75 -34.37
C MET A 41 41.36 34.90 -33.13
N MET A 42 42.36 35.10 -32.28
CA MET A 42 42.49 34.38 -31.00
C MET A 42 41.35 34.71 -30.06
N ARG A 43 40.97 35.96 -29.92
CA ARG A 43 39.78 36.35 -29.08
C ARG A 43 38.48 35.79 -29.65
N ALA A 44 38.28 35.82 -30.96
CA ALA A 44 37.10 35.20 -31.58
C ALA A 44 37.09 33.68 -31.37
N GLY A 45 38.23 33.03 -31.43
CA GLY A 45 38.39 31.61 -31.13
C GLY A 45 38.08 31.27 -29.64
N GLU A 46 38.56 32.12 -28.72
CA GLU A 46 38.21 31.96 -27.29
C GLU A 46 36.72 32.14 -26.99
N VAL A 47 36.10 33.16 -27.60
CA VAL A 47 34.63 33.38 -27.45
C VAL A 47 33.83 32.23 -28.06
N ALA A 48 34.23 31.78 -29.29
CA ALA A 48 33.59 30.64 -29.92
C ALA A 48 33.79 29.35 -29.10
N GLY A 49 34.95 29.16 -28.51
CA GLY A 49 35.22 28.03 -27.61
C GLY A 49 34.36 28.05 -26.34
N ARG A 50 34.18 29.21 -25.71
CA ARG A 50 33.33 29.36 -24.54
C ARG A 50 31.85 29.07 -24.88
N ILE A 51 31.35 29.64 -25.97
CA ILE A 51 29.98 29.39 -26.47
C ILE A 51 29.79 27.88 -26.74
N ALA A 52 30.75 27.23 -27.38
CA ALA A 52 30.66 25.80 -27.65
C ALA A 52 30.62 24.95 -26.36
N VAL A 53 31.40 25.33 -25.34
CA VAL A 53 31.39 24.65 -24.01
C VAL A 53 30.05 24.87 -23.33
N ASP A 54 29.51 26.09 -23.33
CA ASP A 54 28.20 26.40 -22.71
C ASP A 54 27.07 25.63 -23.43
N MET A 55 27.05 25.60 -24.74
CA MET A 55 26.09 24.81 -25.52
C MET A 55 26.21 23.30 -25.24
N GLN A 56 27.42 22.79 -25.06
CA GLN A 56 27.66 21.39 -24.72
C GLN A 56 27.13 21.08 -23.33
N GLN A 57 27.32 21.96 -22.35
CA GLN A 57 26.80 21.78 -20.98
C GLN A 57 25.27 21.82 -20.98
N GLU A 58 24.66 22.77 -21.68
CA GLU A 58 23.21 22.83 -21.81
C GLU A 58 22.62 21.57 -22.47
N ALA A 59 23.23 21.10 -23.55
CA ALA A 59 22.84 19.87 -24.23
C ALA A 59 22.96 18.65 -23.30
N ASN A 60 24.01 18.60 -22.47
CA ASN A 60 24.17 17.54 -21.49
C ASN A 60 23.06 17.57 -20.42
N GLN A 61 22.73 18.76 -19.90
CA GLN A 61 21.64 18.92 -18.92
C GLN A 61 20.29 18.51 -19.50
N LEU A 62 19.97 18.93 -20.71
CA LEU A 62 18.71 18.57 -21.38
C LEU A 62 18.58 17.04 -21.58
N ARG A 63 19.69 16.35 -21.92
CA ARG A 63 19.69 14.89 -22.04
C ARG A 63 19.46 14.21 -20.69
N VAL A 64 20.05 14.70 -19.60
CA VAL A 64 19.84 14.17 -18.24
C VAL A 64 18.39 14.40 -17.81
N ILE A 65 17.83 15.59 -18.07
CA ILE A 65 16.42 15.88 -17.76
C ILE A 65 15.49 14.93 -18.51
N LYS A 66 15.73 14.72 -19.81
CA LYS A 66 14.94 13.78 -20.63
C LYS A 66 15.01 12.35 -20.05
N ALA A 67 16.20 11.86 -19.77
CA ALA A 67 16.42 10.54 -19.18
C ALA A 67 15.73 10.41 -17.81
N SER A 68 15.79 11.45 -16.98
CA SER A 68 15.11 11.47 -15.67
C SER A 68 13.58 11.44 -15.79
N ASN A 69 13.02 12.13 -16.81
CA ASN A 69 11.59 12.09 -17.08
C ASN A 69 11.15 10.70 -17.56
N GLU A 70 11.95 10.07 -18.43
CA GLU A 70 11.71 8.70 -18.89
C GLU A 70 11.76 7.70 -17.72
N ALA A 71 12.76 7.78 -16.86
CA ALA A 71 12.86 6.95 -15.66
C ALA A 71 11.66 7.14 -14.73
N LYS A 72 11.18 8.38 -14.56
CA LYS A 72 10.00 8.70 -13.77
C LYS A 72 8.72 8.09 -14.35
N GLU A 73 8.56 8.13 -15.67
CA GLU A 73 7.45 7.48 -16.35
C GLU A 73 7.47 5.96 -16.14
N GLN A 74 8.65 5.34 -16.28
CA GLN A 74 8.82 3.92 -16.02
C GLN A 74 8.53 3.57 -14.55
N MET A 75 8.96 4.40 -13.59
CA MET A 75 8.61 4.23 -12.19
C MET A 75 7.09 4.26 -11.97
N PHE A 76 6.38 5.20 -12.60
CA PHE A 76 4.91 5.24 -12.51
C PHE A 76 4.27 4.00 -13.13
N ASN A 77 4.75 3.53 -14.27
CA ASN A 77 4.25 2.30 -14.89
C ASN A 77 4.45 1.10 -13.96
N LEU A 78 5.63 0.94 -13.36
CA LEU A 78 5.92 -0.13 -12.41
C LEU A 78 5.06 -0.07 -11.15
N LEU A 79 4.69 1.13 -10.68
CA LEU A 79 3.88 1.30 -9.47
C LEU A 79 2.37 1.16 -9.75
N TYR A 80 1.87 1.73 -10.85
CA TYR A 80 0.44 1.97 -11.06
C TYR A 80 -0.18 1.23 -12.24
N ASP A 81 0.60 0.48 -13.05
CA ASP A 81 0.01 -0.31 -14.13
C ASP A 81 -1.13 -1.18 -13.58
N LYS A 82 -2.27 -1.19 -14.31
CA LYS A 82 -3.51 -1.81 -13.83
C LYS A 82 -3.40 -3.34 -13.64
N ASP A 83 -2.55 -4.01 -14.41
CA ASP A 83 -2.44 -5.47 -14.43
C ASP A 83 -1.23 -5.95 -13.60
N VAL A 84 -0.10 -5.24 -13.74
CA VAL A 84 1.18 -5.68 -13.17
C VAL A 84 1.83 -4.67 -12.22
N GLY A 85 1.20 -3.53 -11.97
CA GLY A 85 1.73 -2.50 -11.07
C GLY A 85 1.82 -2.97 -9.63
N ALA A 86 2.83 -2.49 -8.90
CA ALA A 86 3.08 -2.88 -7.51
C ALA A 86 1.86 -2.63 -6.61
N PHE A 87 1.19 -1.50 -6.76
CA PHE A 87 0.03 -1.13 -5.93
C PHE A 87 -1.25 -1.88 -6.29
N ASN A 88 -1.26 -2.60 -7.40
CA ASN A 88 -2.35 -3.50 -7.79
C ASN A 88 -2.12 -4.95 -7.34
N GLN A 89 -0.94 -5.25 -6.78
CA GLN A 89 -0.71 -6.52 -6.09
C GLN A 89 -1.34 -6.42 -4.69
N LYS A 90 -2.35 -7.25 -4.44
CA LYS A 90 -3.17 -7.22 -3.21
C LYS A 90 -3.09 -8.52 -2.44
N GLY A 91 -3.27 -8.45 -1.12
CA GLY A 91 -3.39 -9.59 -0.25
C GLY A 91 -2.26 -10.62 -0.45
N TRP A 92 -2.62 -11.87 -0.67
CA TRP A 92 -1.68 -12.98 -0.87
C TRP A 92 -0.71 -12.75 -2.04
N ASN A 93 -1.17 -12.13 -3.15
CA ASN A 93 -0.32 -11.86 -4.32
C ASN A 93 0.76 -10.80 -4.04
N ALA A 94 0.51 -9.87 -3.11
CA ALA A 94 1.54 -8.93 -2.67
C ALA A 94 2.58 -9.59 -1.77
N LEU A 95 2.15 -10.53 -0.93
CA LEU A 95 2.97 -11.20 0.09
C LEU A 95 3.75 -12.39 -0.44
N ASN A 96 3.19 -13.11 -1.42
CA ASN A 96 3.75 -14.35 -1.96
C ASN A 96 4.04 -14.19 -3.45
N ARG A 97 5.20 -13.63 -3.76
CA ARG A 97 5.59 -13.36 -5.15
C ARG A 97 6.15 -14.61 -5.83
N PRO A 98 5.81 -14.85 -7.12
CA PRO A 98 6.37 -15.98 -7.89
C PRO A 98 7.91 -15.94 -7.98
N SER A 99 8.50 -14.74 -7.91
CA SER A 99 9.96 -14.55 -7.92
C SER A 99 10.65 -15.02 -6.64
N GLY A 100 9.90 -15.28 -5.56
CA GLY A 100 10.42 -15.56 -4.23
C GLY A 100 11.07 -14.33 -3.54
N LYS A 101 11.03 -13.16 -4.19
CA LYS A 101 11.52 -11.90 -3.63
C LYS A 101 10.38 -11.14 -2.97
N ASP A 102 10.73 -10.25 -2.04
CA ASP A 102 9.82 -9.27 -1.50
C ASP A 102 9.30 -8.34 -2.61
N LEU A 103 8.03 -7.91 -2.54
CA LEU A 103 7.42 -7.03 -3.55
C LEU A 103 8.27 -5.78 -3.81
N SER A 104 8.75 -5.12 -2.75
CA SER A 104 9.59 -3.93 -2.88
C SER A 104 10.93 -4.22 -3.54
N VAL A 105 11.56 -5.35 -3.23
CA VAL A 105 12.82 -5.78 -3.85
C VAL A 105 12.58 -6.12 -5.33
N GLU A 106 11.53 -6.89 -5.65
CA GLU A 106 11.21 -7.26 -7.02
C GLU A 106 11.03 -6.04 -7.92
N TYR A 107 10.28 -5.04 -7.45
CA TYR A 107 9.98 -3.85 -8.25
C TYR A 107 11.14 -2.87 -8.31
N THR A 108 11.96 -2.76 -7.28
CA THR A 108 13.21 -1.97 -7.36
C THR A 108 14.23 -2.62 -8.27
N ASP A 109 14.34 -3.94 -8.31
CA ASP A 109 15.22 -4.62 -9.27
C ASP A 109 14.79 -4.36 -10.72
N ARG A 110 13.49 -4.38 -11.01
CA ARG A 110 12.95 -4.02 -12.33
C ARG A 110 13.23 -2.56 -12.68
N PHE A 111 13.14 -1.67 -11.72
CA PHE A 111 13.48 -0.25 -11.91
C PHE A 111 14.98 -0.07 -12.16
N ASP A 112 15.83 -0.78 -11.43
CA ASP A 112 17.28 -0.77 -11.63
C ASP A 112 17.65 -1.25 -13.04
N GLU A 113 16.98 -2.28 -13.57
CA GLU A 113 17.17 -2.77 -14.93
C GLU A 113 16.82 -1.69 -15.96
N VAL A 114 15.65 -1.07 -15.84
CA VAL A 114 15.19 -0.03 -16.78
C VAL A 114 16.09 1.21 -16.71
N THR A 115 16.45 1.67 -15.51
CA THR A 115 17.33 2.83 -15.34
C THR A 115 18.76 2.55 -15.80
N GLY A 116 19.21 1.30 -15.70
CA GLY A 116 20.45 0.84 -16.32
C GLY A 116 20.45 1.02 -17.83
N GLN A 117 19.39 0.57 -18.51
CA GLN A 117 19.23 0.73 -19.98
C GLN A 117 19.18 2.22 -20.38
N ILE A 118 18.47 3.06 -19.62
CA ILE A 118 18.44 4.51 -19.86
C ILE A 118 19.84 5.12 -19.70
N ALA A 119 20.57 4.74 -18.63
CA ALA A 119 21.94 5.22 -18.40
C ALA A 119 22.89 4.85 -19.54
N ASP A 120 22.78 3.64 -20.07
CA ASP A 120 23.61 3.14 -21.19
C ASP A 120 23.33 3.89 -22.50
N SER A 121 22.12 4.44 -22.68
CA SER A 121 21.77 5.27 -23.83
C SER A 121 22.39 6.67 -23.80
N LEU A 122 22.95 7.11 -22.66
CA LEU A 122 23.53 8.44 -22.49
C LEU A 122 24.92 8.53 -23.12
N GLY A 123 25.21 9.69 -23.73
CA GLY A 123 26.36 9.88 -24.58
C GLY A 123 27.72 9.99 -23.88
N ASN A 124 27.79 10.29 -22.59
CA ASN A 124 29.05 10.44 -21.86
C ASN A 124 28.87 10.17 -20.34
N ASP A 125 30.02 10.00 -19.65
CA ASP A 125 30.05 9.64 -18.24
C ASP A 125 29.48 10.73 -17.30
N ALA A 126 29.62 12.01 -17.67
CA ALA A 126 29.06 13.10 -16.89
C ALA A 126 27.51 13.05 -16.89
N GLN A 127 26.89 12.76 -18.04
CA GLN A 127 25.46 12.55 -18.16
C GLN A 127 25.03 11.32 -17.35
N ARG A 128 25.75 10.21 -17.46
CA ARG A 128 25.47 8.97 -16.71
C ARG A 128 25.54 9.18 -15.19
N LEU A 129 26.57 9.88 -14.73
CA LEU A 129 26.74 10.17 -13.32
C LEU A 129 25.60 11.03 -12.77
N ALA A 130 25.27 12.13 -13.45
CA ALA A 130 24.18 13.02 -13.06
C ALA A 130 22.83 12.28 -13.08
N PHE A 131 22.55 11.47 -14.11
CA PHE A 131 21.33 10.68 -14.22
C PHE A 131 21.24 9.65 -13.07
N ARG A 132 22.32 8.92 -12.75
CA ARG A 132 22.32 7.92 -11.65
C ARG A 132 21.93 8.54 -10.31
N GLN A 133 22.37 9.76 -10.01
CA GLN A 133 21.96 10.45 -8.78
C GLN A 133 20.44 10.66 -8.71
N HIS A 134 19.81 11.01 -9.83
CA HIS A 134 18.35 11.13 -9.91
C HIS A 134 17.66 9.76 -9.82
N ALA A 135 18.18 8.75 -10.52
CA ALA A 135 17.66 7.38 -10.49
C ALA A 135 17.72 6.78 -9.07
N ASP A 136 18.83 6.96 -8.34
CA ASP A 136 18.99 6.49 -6.95
C ASP A 136 17.97 7.13 -6.02
N SER A 137 17.68 8.41 -6.20
CA SER A 137 16.63 9.10 -5.42
C SER A 137 15.25 8.51 -5.70
N MET A 138 14.90 8.29 -6.98
CA MET A 138 13.63 7.67 -7.39
C MET A 138 13.53 6.23 -6.88
N ARG A 139 14.61 5.46 -6.95
CA ARG A 139 14.72 4.09 -6.42
C ARG A 139 14.40 4.05 -4.92
N THR A 140 15.00 4.95 -4.15
CA THR A 140 14.78 5.04 -2.71
C THR A 140 13.33 5.40 -2.39
N GLN A 141 12.75 6.33 -3.13
CA GLN A 141 11.34 6.68 -3.01
C GLN A 141 10.44 5.48 -3.31
N MET A 142 10.66 4.83 -4.46
CA MET A 142 9.88 3.67 -4.91
C MET A 142 9.94 2.52 -3.90
N PHE A 143 11.14 2.21 -3.38
CA PHE A 143 11.30 1.22 -2.32
C PHE A 143 10.47 1.57 -1.08
N GLY A 144 10.54 2.81 -0.61
CA GLY A 144 9.77 3.26 0.55
C GLY A 144 8.25 3.20 0.34
N GLU A 145 7.77 3.53 -0.86
CA GLU A 145 6.34 3.47 -1.19
C GLU A 145 5.84 2.03 -1.31
N THR A 146 6.59 1.16 -1.97
CA THR A 146 6.24 -0.26 -2.09
C THR A 146 6.32 -1.00 -0.76
N GLN A 147 7.25 -0.67 0.13
CA GLN A 147 7.30 -1.20 1.49
C GLN A 147 6.09 -0.79 2.33
N ARG A 148 5.64 0.47 2.22
CA ARG A 148 4.42 0.92 2.90
C ARG A 148 3.19 0.18 2.39
N HIS A 149 3.09 0.01 1.07
CA HIS A 149 2.01 -0.77 0.46
C HIS A 149 2.03 -2.22 0.97
N LEU A 150 3.17 -2.89 0.92
CA LEU A 150 3.33 -4.26 1.39
C LEU A 150 2.94 -4.41 2.86
N SER A 151 3.36 -3.47 3.72
CA SER A 151 2.99 -3.47 5.14
C SER A 151 1.46 -3.32 5.34
N SER A 152 0.81 -2.50 4.50
CA SER A 152 -0.65 -2.34 4.50
C SER A 152 -1.36 -3.63 4.07
N GLU A 153 -0.89 -4.27 2.98
CA GLU A 153 -1.45 -5.53 2.49
C GLU A 153 -1.25 -6.67 3.50
N TYR A 154 -0.08 -6.73 4.14
CA TYR A 154 0.17 -7.69 5.23
C TYR A 154 -0.82 -7.52 6.38
N LYS A 155 -1.04 -6.27 6.82
CA LYS A 155 -2.01 -5.98 7.88
C LYS A 155 -3.43 -6.40 7.48
N THR A 156 -3.85 -6.04 6.26
CA THR A 156 -5.18 -6.39 5.73
C THR A 156 -5.36 -7.90 5.63
N PHE A 157 -4.37 -8.61 5.10
CA PHE A 157 -4.38 -10.07 4.99
C PHE A 157 -4.50 -10.72 6.37
N ARG A 158 -3.68 -10.30 7.36
CA ARG A 158 -3.74 -10.85 8.72
C ARG A 158 -5.10 -10.61 9.39
N VAL A 159 -5.70 -9.43 9.20
CA VAL A 159 -7.05 -9.13 9.70
C VAL A 159 -8.06 -10.10 9.09
N SER A 160 -8.02 -10.33 7.78
CA SER A 160 -8.92 -11.26 7.09
C SER A 160 -8.76 -12.70 7.59
N GLU A 161 -7.53 -13.17 7.84
CA GLU A 161 -7.26 -14.50 8.40
C GLU A 161 -7.86 -14.68 9.80
N TYR A 162 -7.75 -13.66 10.66
CA TYR A 162 -8.38 -13.70 11.98
C TYR A 162 -9.91 -13.69 11.88
N ASP A 163 -10.50 -12.90 10.98
CA ASP A 163 -11.94 -12.89 10.74
C ASP A 163 -12.43 -14.27 10.24
N GLY A 164 -11.67 -14.89 9.35
CA GLY A 164 -11.93 -16.25 8.89
C GLY A 164 -11.90 -17.27 10.03
N THR A 165 -10.93 -17.15 10.93
CA THR A 165 -10.80 -18.00 12.11
C THR A 165 -11.99 -17.85 13.06
N VAL A 166 -12.40 -16.61 13.37
CA VAL A 166 -13.57 -16.31 14.18
C VAL A 166 -14.84 -16.85 13.52
N GLY A 167 -15.03 -16.61 12.22
CA GLY A 167 -16.20 -17.09 11.48
C GLY A 167 -16.29 -18.62 11.44
N THR A 168 -15.17 -19.31 11.32
CA THR A 168 -15.13 -20.78 11.37
C THR A 168 -15.48 -21.31 12.76
N ALA A 169 -14.89 -20.73 13.80
CA ALA A 169 -15.17 -21.14 15.18
C ALA A 169 -16.64 -20.86 15.58
N LYS A 170 -17.23 -19.73 15.14
CA LYS A 170 -18.66 -19.46 15.33
C LYS A 170 -19.55 -20.50 14.65
N ARG A 171 -19.21 -20.92 13.42
CA ARG A 171 -19.95 -22.02 12.74
C ARG A 171 -19.86 -23.33 13.50
N GLU A 172 -18.69 -23.69 14.01
CA GLU A 172 -18.54 -24.90 14.84
C GLU A 172 -19.41 -24.83 16.09
N ILE A 173 -19.47 -23.67 16.75
CA ILE A 173 -20.33 -23.46 17.93
C ILE A 173 -21.83 -23.57 17.58
N SER A 174 -22.25 -23.02 16.42
CA SER A 174 -23.61 -23.21 15.91
C SER A 174 -23.95 -24.68 15.68
N LEU A 175 -23.01 -25.46 15.13
CA LEU A 175 -23.19 -26.91 14.94
C LEU A 175 -23.26 -27.68 16.29
N VAL A 176 -22.53 -27.24 17.31
CA VAL A 176 -22.68 -27.77 18.69
C VAL A 176 -24.10 -27.55 19.16
N GLY A 177 -24.68 -26.39 18.96
CA GLY A 177 -26.07 -26.09 19.24
C GLY A 177 -27.04 -26.99 18.48
N ALA A 178 -26.91 -27.05 17.17
CA ALA A 178 -27.75 -27.88 16.32
C ALA A 178 -27.66 -29.39 16.66
N SER A 179 -26.47 -29.88 16.99
CA SER A 179 -26.28 -31.29 17.42
C SER A 179 -26.82 -31.57 18.84
N GLY A 180 -26.93 -30.55 19.68
CA GLY A 180 -27.26 -30.67 21.09
C GLY A 180 -26.19 -31.42 21.88
N ASN A 181 -24.95 -31.43 21.40
CA ASN A 181 -23.87 -32.20 22.00
C ASN A 181 -22.56 -31.40 22.12
N ILE A 182 -22.03 -31.31 23.31
CA ILE A 182 -20.69 -30.78 23.60
C ILE A 182 -19.78 -32.00 23.84
N SER A 183 -18.84 -32.21 22.87
CA SER A 183 -17.94 -33.34 22.92
C SER A 183 -16.66 -33.00 23.70
N GLN A 184 -16.20 -33.94 24.52
CA GLN A 184 -14.88 -33.82 25.16
C GLN A 184 -13.76 -34.17 24.20
N LEU A 185 -12.65 -33.43 24.31
CA LEU A 185 -11.41 -33.63 23.58
C LEU A 185 -10.42 -34.46 24.44
N PRO A 186 -9.38 -35.05 23.80
CA PRO A 186 -8.39 -35.87 24.52
C PRO A 186 -7.62 -35.13 25.63
N ASP A 187 -7.53 -33.80 25.54
CA ASP A 187 -6.87 -32.93 26.53
C ASP A 187 -7.77 -32.55 27.72
N GLY A 188 -9.01 -33.08 27.78
CA GLY A 188 -10.00 -32.79 28.82
C GLY A 188 -10.80 -31.50 28.62
N THR A 189 -10.51 -30.71 27.58
CA THR A 189 -11.34 -29.56 27.18
C THR A 189 -12.54 -30.03 26.35
N THR A 190 -13.45 -29.13 26.03
CA THR A 190 -14.53 -29.43 25.11
C THR A 190 -14.31 -28.78 23.72
N ASN A 191 -15.00 -29.30 22.70
CA ASN A 191 -15.04 -28.64 21.40
C ASN A 191 -15.55 -27.20 21.46
N LEU A 192 -16.48 -26.89 22.38
CA LEU A 192 -16.95 -25.56 22.63
C LEU A 192 -15.86 -24.68 23.25
N ASP A 193 -15.17 -25.14 24.32
CA ASP A 193 -14.07 -24.38 24.94
C ASP A 193 -12.96 -24.07 23.96
N ASN A 194 -12.60 -25.03 23.13
CA ASN A 194 -11.59 -24.85 22.09
C ASN A 194 -12.01 -23.80 21.05
N ALA A 195 -13.28 -23.82 20.61
CA ALA A 195 -13.78 -22.84 19.66
C ALA A 195 -13.82 -21.43 20.27
N ILE A 196 -14.24 -21.28 21.53
CA ILE A 196 -14.23 -20.01 22.29
C ILE A 196 -12.78 -19.50 22.45
N ALA A 197 -11.85 -20.38 22.78
CA ALA A 197 -10.44 -20.01 22.91
C ALA A 197 -9.87 -19.47 21.57
N ARG A 198 -10.22 -20.09 20.42
CA ARG A 198 -9.83 -19.61 19.08
C ARG A 198 -10.45 -18.25 18.74
N ILE A 199 -11.73 -18.04 19.06
CA ILE A 199 -12.38 -16.73 18.90
C ILE A 199 -11.63 -15.69 19.73
N THR A 200 -11.37 -15.97 20.99
CA THR A 200 -10.70 -15.04 21.90
C THR A 200 -9.30 -14.69 21.40
N ALA A 201 -8.49 -15.67 21.03
CA ALA A 201 -7.14 -15.47 20.55
C ALA A 201 -7.10 -14.69 19.23
N ALA A 202 -7.92 -15.08 18.24
CA ALA A 202 -7.98 -14.42 16.94
C ALA A 202 -8.46 -12.96 17.09
N THR A 203 -9.50 -12.71 17.90
CA THR A 203 -10.01 -11.35 18.12
C THR A 203 -9.00 -10.46 18.82
N LYS A 204 -8.29 -10.95 19.83
CA LYS A 204 -7.24 -10.21 20.53
C LYS A 204 -6.06 -9.87 19.62
N GLU A 205 -5.62 -10.81 18.80
CA GLU A 205 -4.55 -10.58 17.83
C GLU A 205 -4.97 -9.57 16.74
N LYS A 206 -6.20 -9.68 16.23
CA LYS A 206 -6.78 -8.69 15.32
C LYS A 206 -6.82 -7.31 15.98
N ALA A 207 -7.30 -7.20 17.21
CA ALA A 207 -7.38 -5.94 17.96
C ALA A 207 -5.98 -5.32 18.14
N ARG A 208 -4.97 -6.12 18.47
CA ARG A 208 -3.57 -5.69 18.56
C ARG A 208 -3.04 -5.13 17.23
N LEU A 209 -3.31 -5.80 16.11
CA LEU A 209 -2.94 -5.30 14.78
C LEU A 209 -3.62 -3.99 14.42
N LEU A 210 -4.84 -3.77 14.91
CA LEU A 210 -5.60 -2.53 14.70
C LEU A 210 -5.19 -1.42 15.67
N GLY A 211 -4.33 -1.69 16.64
CA GLY A 211 -3.85 -0.72 17.61
C GLY A 211 -4.84 -0.44 18.75
N LEU A 212 -5.77 -1.36 19.01
CA LEU A 212 -6.71 -1.24 20.13
C LEU A 212 -6.00 -1.52 21.46
N SER A 213 -6.48 -0.88 22.54
CA SER A 213 -6.02 -1.19 23.90
C SER A 213 -6.47 -2.60 24.33
N GLN A 214 -5.81 -3.15 25.37
CA GLN A 214 -6.20 -4.44 25.94
C GLN A 214 -7.68 -4.48 26.36
N GLU A 215 -8.15 -3.41 26.97
CA GLU A 215 -9.56 -3.28 27.43
C GLU A 215 -10.53 -3.30 26.24
N GLN A 216 -10.21 -2.57 25.16
CA GLN A 216 -10.99 -2.59 23.94
C GLN A 216 -10.99 -3.98 23.29
N ALA A 217 -9.83 -4.64 23.26
CA ALA A 217 -9.72 -6.01 22.74
C ALA A 217 -10.57 -7.00 23.53
N ASP A 218 -10.60 -6.88 24.86
CA ASP A 218 -11.42 -7.72 25.74
C ASP A 218 -12.93 -7.46 25.56
N VAL A 219 -13.33 -6.22 25.29
CA VAL A 219 -14.73 -5.88 24.94
C VAL A 219 -15.13 -6.53 23.62
N VAL A 220 -14.30 -6.38 22.57
CA VAL A 220 -14.59 -6.99 21.27
C VAL A 220 -14.63 -8.52 21.38
N ALA A 221 -13.70 -9.13 22.11
CA ALA A 221 -13.68 -10.58 22.29
C ALA A 221 -14.94 -11.09 23.02
N ARG A 222 -15.39 -10.39 24.04
CA ARG A 222 -16.67 -10.74 24.74
C ARG A 222 -17.85 -10.67 23.79
N LYS A 223 -17.92 -9.64 22.95
CA LYS A 223 -19.00 -9.53 21.94
C LYS A 223 -18.98 -10.72 20.99
N GLU A 224 -17.82 -11.07 20.45
CA GLU A 224 -17.69 -12.22 19.53
C GLU A 224 -18.09 -13.56 20.18
N ILE A 225 -17.81 -13.73 21.48
CA ILE A 225 -18.23 -14.89 22.28
C ILE A 225 -19.74 -14.88 22.50
N SER A 226 -20.31 -13.72 22.82
CA SER A 226 -21.77 -13.56 23.02
C SER A 226 -22.52 -13.92 21.72
N ASP A 227 -22.07 -13.39 20.56
CA ASP A 227 -22.62 -13.75 19.26
C ASP A 227 -22.53 -15.25 18.97
N ALA A 228 -21.41 -15.89 19.35
CA ALA A 228 -21.24 -17.34 19.18
C ALA A 228 -22.22 -18.16 19.99
N HIS A 229 -22.45 -17.79 21.26
CA HIS A 229 -23.49 -18.44 22.09
C HIS A 229 -24.89 -18.23 21.51
N THR A 230 -25.18 -17.03 20.99
CA THR A 230 -26.46 -16.74 20.33
C THR A 230 -26.66 -17.65 19.12
N LEU A 231 -25.62 -17.89 18.31
CA LEU A 231 -25.66 -18.82 17.17
C LEU A 231 -25.88 -20.27 17.64
N ALA A 232 -25.27 -20.70 18.74
CA ALA A 232 -25.50 -22.05 19.28
C ALA A 232 -26.96 -22.26 19.67
N ILE A 233 -27.53 -21.28 20.37
CA ILE A 233 -28.93 -21.34 20.81
C ILE A 233 -29.87 -21.30 19.61
N GLY A 234 -29.61 -20.43 18.62
CA GLY A 234 -30.36 -20.39 17.37
C GLY A 234 -30.32 -21.73 16.63
N GLY A 235 -29.14 -22.33 16.46
CA GLY A 235 -28.98 -23.65 15.85
C GLY A 235 -29.74 -24.78 16.59
N ALA A 236 -29.76 -24.71 17.89
CA ALA A 236 -30.53 -25.67 18.69
C ALA A 236 -32.05 -25.51 18.50
N ILE A 237 -32.53 -24.26 18.48
CA ILE A 237 -33.97 -23.96 18.23
C ILE A 237 -34.38 -24.42 16.81
N GLU A 238 -33.62 -24.05 15.80
CA GLU A 238 -33.86 -24.43 14.39
C GLU A 238 -33.83 -25.94 14.17
N SER A 239 -33.05 -26.67 14.97
CA SER A 239 -33.00 -28.12 14.98
C SER A 239 -34.08 -28.78 15.86
N GLY A 240 -35.03 -28.03 16.38
CA GLY A 240 -36.12 -28.53 17.23
C GLY A 240 -35.70 -28.95 18.65
N LYS A 241 -34.48 -28.59 19.08
CA LYS A 241 -33.90 -28.96 20.39
C LYS A 241 -34.09 -27.86 21.43
N THR A 242 -35.31 -27.36 21.57
CA THR A 242 -35.65 -26.22 22.46
C THR A 242 -35.24 -26.44 23.91
N ASP A 243 -35.39 -27.67 24.46
CA ASP A 243 -35.00 -27.98 25.83
C ASP A 243 -33.47 -27.87 26.03
N TYR A 244 -32.70 -28.30 25.01
CA TYR A 244 -31.26 -28.10 25.00
C TYR A 244 -30.91 -26.61 24.88
N ALA A 245 -31.59 -25.84 24.03
CA ALA A 245 -31.38 -24.39 23.91
C ALA A 245 -31.59 -23.67 25.25
N VAL A 246 -32.64 -24.03 26.02
CA VAL A 246 -32.89 -23.47 27.35
C VAL A 246 -31.75 -23.83 28.32
N SER A 247 -31.37 -25.10 28.38
CA SER A 247 -30.30 -25.57 29.27
C SER A 247 -28.96 -24.93 28.93
N TYR A 248 -28.64 -24.80 27.63
CA TYR A 248 -27.46 -24.14 27.15
C TYR A 248 -27.45 -22.65 27.52
N PHE A 249 -28.56 -21.95 27.28
CA PHE A 249 -28.70 -20.53 27.62
C PHE A 249 -28.49 -20.31 29.14
N GLU A 250 -29.14 -21.08 29.99
CA GLU A 250 -28.97 -20.93 31.44
C GLU A 250 -27.51 -21.14 31.88
N LYS A 251 -26.80 -22.07 31.24
CA LYS A 251 -25.40 -22.37 31.55
C LYS A 251 -24.44 -21.25 31.12
N TYR A 252 -24.67 -20.63 29.94
CA TYR A 252 -23.70 -19.74 29.32
C TYR A 252 -24.14 -18.26 29.28
N LYS A 253 -25.33 -17.89 29.76
CA LYS A 253 -25.83 -16.51 29.75
C LYS A 253 -24.89 -15.49 30.39
N ASN A 254 -24.05 -15.87 31.35
CA ASN A 254 -23.07 -14.99 31.98
C ASN A 254 -21.87 -14.64 31.07
N GLN A 255 -21.73 -15.32 29.92
CA GLN A 255 -20.74 -15.04 28.88
C GLN A 255 -21.36 -14.24 27.70
N MET A 256 -22.63 -13.87 27.82
CA MET A 256 -23.37 -13.14 26.78
C MET A 256 -23.60 -11.69 27.17
N ASP A 257 -23.68 -10.83 26.17
CA ASP A 257 -24.05 -9.43 26.36
C ASP A 257 -25.54 -9.27 26.68
N ALA A 258 -25.92 -8.18 27.37
CA ALA A 258 -27.28 -7.95 27.83
C ALA A 258 -28.31 -7.97 26.71
N ASP A 259 -27.98 -7.35 25.55
CA ASP A 259 -28.87 -7.29 24.38
C ASP A 259 -29.10 -8.68 23.79
N ASP A 260 -28.04 -9.50 23.70
CA ASP A 260 -28.10 -10.87 23.20
C ASP A 260 -28.91 -11.76 24.16
N ILE A 261 -28.77 -11.58 25.48
CA ILE A 261 -29.57 -12.27 26.50
C ILE A 261 -31.08 -11.98 26.29
N LEU A 262 -31.44 -10.70 26.09
CA LEU A 262 -32.83 -10.31 25.86
C LEU A 262 -33.40 -10.92 24.57
N SER A 263 -32.63 -10.84 23.48
CA SER A 263 -33.00 -11.41 22.16
C SER A 263 -33.19 -12.91 22.24
N VAL A 264 -32.22 -13.63 22.81
CA VAL A 264 -32.27 -15.09 22.99
C VAL A 264 -33.46 -15.53 23.84
N ARG A 265 -33.69 -14.86 24.97
CA ARG A 265 -34.82 -15.15 25.84
C ARG A 265 -36.15 -14.98 25.06
N GLY A 266 -36.32 -13.91 24.30
CA GLY A 266 -37.47 -13.69 23.46
C GLY A 266 -37.70 -14.82 22.45
N ASN A 267 -36.63 -15.28 21.79
CA ASN A 267 -36.70 -16.37 20.81
C ASN A 267 -37.05 -17.71 21.46
N ILE A 268 -36.46 -18.03 22.60
CA ILE A 268 -36.81 -19.24 23.39
C ILE A 268 -38.27 -19.21 23.79
N THR A 269 -38.77 -18.08 24.32
CA THR A 269 -40.19 -17.96 24.75
C THR A 269 -41.14 -18.18 23.59
N LYS A 270 -40.89 -17.52 22.45
CA LYS A 270 -41.71 -17.70 21.22
C LYS A 270 -41.78 -19.16 20.76
N GLU A 271 -40.64 -19.86 20.79
CA GLU A 271 -40.61 -21.27 20.40
C GLU A 271 -41.35 -22.17 21.39
N MET A 272 -41.23 -21.91 22.69
CA MET A 272 -41.96 -22.65 23.71
C MET A 272 -43.47 -22.44 23.56
N ASP A 273 -43.94 -21.22 23.33
CA ASP A 273 -45.34 -20.89 23.10
C ASP A 273 -45.90 -21.59 21.86
N ALA A 274 -45.11 -21.60 20.75
CA ALA A 274 -45.48 -22.30 19.53
C ALA A 274 -45.63 -23.81 19.74
N ARG A 275 -44.74 -24.43 20.52
CA ARG A 275 -44.82 -25.87 20.88
C ARG A 275 -46.06 -26.19 21.75
N VAL A 276 -46.35 -25.34 22.72
CA VAL A 276 -47.58 -25.51 23.55
C VAL A 276 -48.83 -25.40 22.69
N GLY A 277 -48.90 -24.40 21.80
CA GLY A 277 -50.01 -24.21 20.86
C GLY A 277 -50.23 -25.42 19.93
N THR A 278 -49.14 -25.98 19.39
CA THR A 278 -49.23 -27.17 18.51
C THR A 278 -49.61 -28.43 19.26
N THR A 279 -49.18 -28.59 20.48
CA THR A 279 -49.58 -29.73 21.34
C THR A 279 -51.06 -29.64 21.69
N ALA A 280 -51.54 -28.46 22.13
CA ALA A 280 -52.97 -28.23 22.45
C ALA A 280 -53.86 -28.45 21.21
N ALA A 281 -53.49 -27.95 20.03
CA ALA A 281 -54.22 -28.19 18.83
C ALA A 281 -54.29 -29.66 18.41
N GLY A 282 -53.18 -30.40 18.62
CA GLY A 282 -53.10 -31.84 18.36
C GLY A 282 -53.97 -32.67 19.31
N GLU A 283 -54.13 -32.26 20.56
CA GLU A 283 -55.02 -32.89 21.53
C GLU A 283 -56.51 -32.65 21.15
N VAL A 284 -56.85 -31.43 20.76
CA VAL A 284 -58.23 -31.09 20.33
C VAL A 284 -58.64 -31.88 19.09
N LEU A 285 -57.70 -32.15 18.15
CA LEU A 285 -57.99 -32.91 16.94
C LEU A 285 -58.10 -34.43 17.14
N ARG A 286 -57.71 -34.94 18.33
CA ARG A 286 -57.78 -36.36 18.70
C ARG A 286 -59.03 -36.70 19.48
N GLN A 287 -59.81 -35.71 19.93
CA GLN A 287 -61.11 -35.84 20.54
C GLN A 287 -62.23 -35.81 19.51
#